data_07aec86e5a66a940995741b41d67cb17
#
_entry.id   07aec86e5a66a940995741b41d67cb17
#
_cell.length_a   1.000
_cell.length_b   1.000
_cell.length_c   1.000
_cell.angle_alpha   90.00
_cell.angle_beta   90.00
_cell.angle_gamma   90.00
#
_symmetry.space_group_name_H-M   'P 1'
#
loop_
_entity.id
_entity.type
_entity.pdbx_description
1 polymer ?
#
loop_
_entity_poly.entity_id
_entity_poly.type
_entity_poly.pdbx_seq_one_letter_code
_entity_poly.pdbx_strand_id
1 'polypeptide(L)'
;MLQELKGRDYLSLKDYTKDEIKALIDLAVELKGYHKQGIRKEILAGKTLAMIFQKSSTRTRVSFEAGMYQLGGLAHFLSTQDLQMGRGEPISDTARVLSRYVDGILIRTYAQAEVDELAKYADVPVINGLTDLYHPTQALADVLTIVEHKGYLEGIKLAYIGDGNNVVHSLMIAGAKLGMEVRVATPKGYEPQEQIIKMSMNFAKENGGKIILVNDPKEAAEGADVLYTDVWASMGQEKEAEKRKNDFQEYQINDKMLELADKKAIVMHCLPAHRGEEITHEVMEGPQSVVFDEAENRLHAHKAILAALL
;
A
#
# COMPACT_ATOMS: atom_id res chain seq x y z
N MET A 1 3.90 22.73 2.58
CA MET A 1 4.08 21.27 2.59
C MET A 1 3.41 20.59 1.39
N LEU A 2 2.05 20.55 1.25
CA LEU A 2 1.45 19.90 0.07
C LEU A 2 1.89 20.51 -1.27
N GLN A 3 2.07 21.83 -1.36
CA GLN A 3 2.59 22.49 -2.56
C GLN A 3 4.01 22.07 -2.95
N GLU A 4 4.82 21.63 -1.98
CA GLU A 4 6.18 21.13 -2.20
C GLU A 4 6.21 19.69 -2.74
N LEU A 5 5.08 18.99 -2.67
CA LEU A 5 4.92 17.66 -3.25
C LEU A 5 4.58 17.72 -4.75
N LYS A 6 4.10 18.86 -5.23
CA LYS A 6 3.69 19.01 -6.63
C LYS A 6 4.86 18.74 -7.58
N GLY A 7 4.62 17.86 -8.54
CA GLY A 7 5.62 17.44 -9.51
C GLY A 7 6.58 16.35 -9.03
N ARG A 8 6.48 15.90 -7.75
CA ARG A 8 7.33 14.81 -7.22
C ARG A 8 6.78 13.43 -7.59
N ASP A 9 7.67 12.47 -7.67
CA ASP A 9 7.32 11.06 -7.83
C ASP A 9 6.84 10.44 -6.51
N TYR A 10 5.98 9.41 -6.61
CA TYR A 10 5.53 8.60 -5.48
C TYR A 10 5.93 7.12 -5.70
N LEU A 11 7.22 6.83 -5.55
CA LEU A 11 7.79 5.51 -5.83
C LEU A 11 7.80 4.62 -4.60
N SER A 12 8.03 5.21 -3.42
CA SER A 12 8.05 4.54 -2.13
C SER A 12 7.86 5.58 -1.01
N LEU A 13 7.29 5.16 0.12
CA LEU A 13 7.19 6.01 1.32
C LEU A 13 8.56 6.33 1.97
N LYS A 14 9.63 5.62 1.59
CA LYS A 14 10.99 5.96 2.04
C LYS A 14 11.41 7.39 1.65
N ASP A 15 10.89 7.89 0.53
CA ASP A 15 11.26 9.17 -0.07
C ASP A 15 10.46 10.35 0.51
N TYR A 16 9.54 10.08 1.43
CA TYR A 16 8.66 11.05 2.09
C TYR A 16 9.00 11.18 3.57
N THR A 17 8.95 12.39 4.11
CA THR A 17 9.11 12.64 5.54
C THR A 17 7.85 12.24 6.32
N LYS A 18 7.97 12.13 7.66
CA LYS A 18 6.84 11.91 8.58
C LYS A 18 5.72 12.93 8.35
N ASP A 19 6.09 14.20 8.21
CA ASP A 19 5.13 15.29 8.08
C ASP A 19 4.45 15.30 6.71
N GLU A 20 5.17 14.95 5.63
CA GLU A 20 4.61 14.79 4.30
C GLU A 20 3.60 13.62 4.25
N ILE A 21 3.91 12.49 4.89
CA ILE A 21 2.97 11.37 4.99
C ILE A 21 1.72 11.78 5.77
N LYS A 22 1.87 12.47 6.90
CA LYS A 22 0.73 13.01 7.66
C LYS A 22 -0.11 13.97 6.82
N ALA A 23 0.51 14.88 6.07
CA ALA A 23 -0.20 15.80 5.22
C ALA A 23 -1.01 15.08 4.11
N LEU A 24 -0.51 13.97 3.57
CA LEU A 24 -1.26 13.11 2.64
C LEU A 24 -2.44 12.42 3.32
N ILE A 25 -2.27 11.94 4.56
CA ILE A 25 -3.35 11.34 5.36
C ILE A 25 -4.44 12.39 5.63
N ASP A 26 -4.06 13.58 6.09
CA ASP A 26 -5.00 14.66 6.40
C ASP A 26 -5.79 15.08 5.15
N LEU A 27 -5.12 15.19 4.00
CA LEU A 27 -5.78 15.46 2.71
C LEU A 27 -6.74 14.34 2.31
N ALA A 28 -6.38 13.07 2.56
CA ALA A 28 -7.25 11.94 2.28
C ALA A 28 -8.52 11.98 3.14
N VAL A 29 -8.40 12.31 4.43
CA VAL A 29 -9.53 12.50 5.36
C VAL A 29 -10.44 13.64 4.88
N GLU A 30 -9.86 14.77 4.49
CA GLU A 30 -10.59 15.91 3.96
C GLU A 30 -11.38 15.54 2.69
N LEU A 31 -10.71 14.94 1.70
CA LEU A 31 -11.34 14.53 0.44
C LEU A 31 -12.39 13.42 0.63
N LYS A 32 -12.21 12.53 1.61
CA LYS A 32 -13.22 11.56 2.04
C LYS A 32 -14.44 12.27 2.64
N GLY A 33 -14.21 13.27 3.47
CA GLY A 33 -15.28 14.09 4.05
C GLY A 33 -16.13 14.80 3.00
N TYR A 34 -15.53 15.42 2.00
CA TYR A 34 -16.26 16.02 0.87
C TYR A 34 -17.04 14.97 0.08
N HIS A 35 -16.43 13.81 -0.19
CA HIS A 35 -17.09 12.72 -0.91
C HIS A 35 -18.36 12.23 -0.19
N LYS A 36 -18.29 12.03 1.13
CA LYS A 36 -19.44 11.63 1.95
C LYS A 36 -20.57 12.67 1.99
N GLN A 37 -20.23 13.93 1.81
CA GLN A 37 -21.20 15.04 1.72
C GLN A 37 -21.74 15.26 0.29
N GLY A 38 -21.31 14.48 -0.69
CA GLY A 38 -21.68 14.67 -2.10
C GLY A 38 -21.04 15.89 -2.75
N ILE A 39 -20.03 16.49 -2.11
CA ILE A 39 -19.32 17.68 -2.62
C ILE A 39 -18.21 17.21 -3.56
N ARG A 40 -18.30 17.61 -4.83
CA ARG A 40 -17.27 17.35 -5.83
C ARG A 40 -16.20 18.47 -5.79
N LYS A 41 -14.94 18.07 -5.67
CA LYS A 41 -13.77 18.96 -5.71
C LYS A 41 -12.98 18.73 -6.99
N GLU A 42 -13.21 19.58 -8.00
CA GLU A 42 -12.58 19.43 -9.33
C GLU A 42 -11.17 20.05 -9.39
N ILE A 43 -10.33 19.72 -8.39
CA ILE A 43 -8.97 20.28 -8.27
C ILE A 43 -8.01 19.79 -9.35
N LEU A 44 -8.35 18.73 -10.08
CA LEU A 44 -7.61 18.21 -11.22
C LEU A 44 -8.38 18.40 -12.54
N ALA A 45 -9.23 19.45 -12.63
CA ALA A 45 -9.95 19.76 -13.86
C ALA A 45 -8.99 19.93 -15.04
N GLY A 46 -9.21 19.17 -16.12
CA GLY A 46 -8.37 19.17 -17.32
C GLY A 46 -7.07 18.34 -17.23
N LYS A 47 -6.77 17.74 -16.08
CA LYS A 47 -5.61 16.86 -15.88
C LYS A 47 -5.86 15.45 -16.36
N THR A 48 -4.81 14.80 -16.84
CA THR A 48 -4.84 13.41 -17.34
C THR A 48 -3.78 12.54 -16.68
N LEU A 49 -4.14 11.28 -16.43
CA LEU A 49 -3.27 10.24 -15.84
C LEU A 49 -3.16 9.06 -16.81
N ALA A 50 -1.95 8.67 -17.19
CA ALA A 50 -1.70 7.39 -17.85
C ALA A 50 -1.49 6.29 -16.81
N MET A 51 -2.21 5.17 -16.91
CA MET A 51 -2.11 4.06 -15.96
C MET A 51 -1.61 2.80 -16.65
N ILE A 52 -0.33 2.51 -16.53
CA ILE A 52 0.35 1.33 -17.13
C ILE A 52 0.19 0.12 -16.21
N PHE A 53 -0.38 -0.97 -16.72
CA PHE A 53 -0.60 -2.20 -15.98
C PHE A 53 0.05 -3.40 -16.66
N GLN A 54 1.09 -3.97 -16.05
CA GLN A 54 1.63 -5.30 -16.35
C GLN A 54 0.94 -6.38 -15.50
N LYS A 55 0.60 -6.03 -14.25
CA LYS A 55 -0.18 -6.88 -13.33
C LYS A 55 -1.61 -6.37 -13.23
N SER A 56 -2.60 -7.23 -13.49
CA SER A 56 -4.01 -6.88 -13.34
C SER A 56 -4.37 -6.51 -11.88
N SER A 57 -5.30 -5.59 -11.73
CA SER A 57 -5.85 -5.22 -10.41
C SER A 57 -7.16 -4.46 -10.58
N THR A 58 -8.24 -5.01 -10.06
CA THR A 58 -9.54 -4.34 -10.00
C THR A 58 -9.48 -3.12 -9.09
N ARG A 59 -8.98 -3.30 -7.86
CA ARG A 59 -8.93 -2.23 -6.84
C ARG A 59 -8.10 -1.03 -7.27
N THR A 60 -6.87 -1.25 -7.70
CA THR A 60 -5.98 -0.15 -8.13
C THR A 60 -6.55 0.57 -9.34
N ARG A 61 -7.03 -0.19 -10.35
CA ARG A 61 -7.60 0.40 -11.56
C ARG A 61 -8.81 1.27 -11.23
N VAL A 62 -9.83 0.67 -10.63
CA VAL A 62 -11.10 1.36 -10.39
C VAL A 62 -10.93 2.55 -9.43
N SER A 63 -10.11 2.42 -8.39
CA SER A 63 -9.91 3.51 -7.42
C SER A 63 -9.14 4.70 -8.02
N PHE A 64 -8.16 4.48 -8.91
CA PHE A 64 -7.51 5.59 -9.61
C PHE A 64 -8.40 6.21 -10.69
N GLU A 65 -9.12 5.40 -11.48
CA GLU A 65 -10.09 5.91 -12.47
C GLU A 65 -11.17 6.76 -11.81
N ALA A 66 -11.79 6.21 -10.74
CA ALA A 66 -12.82 6.92 -9.96
C ALA A 66 -12.23 8.15 -9.25
N GLY A 67 -11.02 8.04 -8.70
CA GLY A 67 -10.33 9.16 -8.05
C GLY A 67 -10.06 10.32 -8.98
N MET A 68 -9.50 10.06 -10.17
CA MET A 68 -9.31 11.08 -11.21
C MET A 68 -10.64 11.73 -11.62
N TYR A 69 -11.66 10.91 -11.91
CA TYR A 69 -12.99 11.43 -12.27
C TYR A 69 -13.58 12.31 -11.17
N GLN A 70 -13.53 11.89 -9.91
CA GLN A 70 -14.06 12.65 -8.78
C GLN A 70 -13.31 13.97 -8.53
N LEU A 71 -12.05 14.05 -8.93
CA LEU A 71 -11.22 15.26 -8.86
C LEU A 71 -11.29 16.12 -10.13
N GLY A 72 -12.13 15.76 -11.13
CA GLY A 72 -12.34 16.53 -12.36
C GLY A 72 -11.38 16.18 -13.50
N GLY A 73 -10.50 15.19 -13.30
CA GLY A 73 -9.54 14.73 -14.30
C GLY A 73 -9.99 13.48 -15.06
N LEU A 74 -9.12 12.96 -15.90
CA LEU A 74 -9.33 11.76 -16.71
C LEU A 74 -8.17 10.79 -16.52
N ALA A 75 -8.47 9.49 -16.41
CA ALA A 75 -7.47 8.43 -16.42
C ALA A 75 -7.57 7.56 -17.68
N HIS A 76 -6.42 7.21 -18.26
CA HIS A 76 -6.28 6.29 -19.38
C HIS A 76 -5.73 4.95 -18.88
N PHE A 77 -6.51 3.89 -18.98
CA PHE A 77 -6.04 2.56 -18.68
C PHE A 77 -5.21 2.00 -19.86
N LEU A 78 -3.98 1.61 -19.57
CA LEU A 78 -3.01 1.14 -20.55
C LEU A 78 -2.49 -0.26 -20.14
N SER A 79 -3.00 -1.31 -20.80
CA SER A 79 -2.45 -2.66 -20.64
C SER A 79 -1.13 -2.77 -21.41
N THR A 80 -0.10 -3.36 -20.82
CA THR A 80 1.16 -3.59 -21.53
C THR A 80 1.01 -4.51 -22.72
N GLN A 81 -0.07 -5.32 -22.79
CA GLN A 81 -0.38 -6.14 -23.97
C GLN A 81 -0.76 -5.28 -25.18
N ASP A 82 -1.27 -4.07 -24.95
CA ASP A 82 -1.70 -3.13 -25.98
C ASP A 82 -0.67 -2.05 -26.29
N LEU A 83 0.37 -1.91 -25.41
CA LEU A 83 1.43 -0.93 -25.55
C LEU A 83 2.63 -1.45 -26.33
N GLN A 84 3.38 -0.53 -26.94
CA GLN A 84 4.65 -0.85 -27.63
C GLN A 84 5.74 -1.29 -26.63
N MET A 85 5.68 -0.85 -25.38
CA MET A 85 6.52 -1.30 -24.25
C MET A 85 6.47 -2.84 -24.10
N GLY A 86 5.29 -3.47 -24.26
CA GLY A 86 5.14 -4.93 -24.31
C GLY A 86 5.72 -5.59 -25.56
N ARG A 87 6.14 -4.79 -26.57
CA ARG A 87 6.69 -5.24 -27.85
C ARG A 87 8.14 -4.82 -28.06
N GLY A 88 8.83 -4.39 -26.99
CA GLY A 88 10.25 -4.06 -26.97
C GLY A 88 10.60 -2.57 -27.08
N GLU A 89 9.62 -1.66 -27.00
CA GLU A 89 9.93 -0.23 -26.83
C GLU A 89 10.59 0.00 -25.46
N PRO A 90 11.72 0.72 -25.39
CA PRO A 90 12.36 1.03 -24.12
C PRO A 90 11.45 1.84 -23.18
N ILE A 91 11.52 1.56 -21.88
CA ILE A 91 10.77 2.30 -20.86
C ILE A 91 11.05 3.80 -20.94
N SER A 92 12.30 4.17 -21.19
CA SER A 92 12.73 5.56 -21.37
C SER A 92 12.01 6.30 -22.50
N ASP A 93 11.68 5.61 -23.61
CA ASP A 93 10.98 6.22 -24.73
C ASP A 93 9.49 6.36 -24.43
N THR A 94 8.88 5.33 -23.85
CA THR A 94 7.50 5.39 -23.34
C THR A 94 7.34 6.54 -22.33
N ALA A 95 8.29 6.71 -21.40
CA ALA A 95 8.29 7.81 -20.42
C ALA A 95 8.28 9.19 -21.08
N ARG A 96 9.19 9.41 -22.03
CA ARG A 96 9.30 10.69 -22.74
C ARG A 96 8.08 11.02 -23.59
N VAL A 97 7.49 10.02 -24.23
CA VAL A 97 6.29 10.21 -25.05
C VAL A 97 5.09 10.52 -24.18
N LEU A 98 4.85 9.72 -23.12
CA LEU A 98 3.70 9.92 -22.24
C LEU A 98 3.78 11.25 -21.50
N SER A 99 4.97 11.70 -21.09
CA SER A 99 5.15 13.01 -20.44
C SER A 99 4.70 14.20 -21.30
N ARG A 100 4.56 14.03 -22.61
CA ARG A 100 4.06 15.05 -23.53
C ARG A 100 2.53 15.01 -23.72
N TYR A 101 1.89 13.96 -23.23
CA TYR A 101 0.46 13.72 -23.44
C TYR A 101 -0.35 13.83 -22.16
N VAL A 102 0.26 13.52 -20.99
CA VAL A 102 -0.43 13.40 -19.71
C VAL A 102 0.26 14.21 -18.61
N ASP A 103 -0.41 14.42 -17.51
CA ASP A 103 0.10 15.20 -16.36
C ASP A 103 0.71 14.29 -15.26
N GLY A 104 0.54 12.97 -15.37
CA GLY A 104 1.14 12.00 -14.47
C GLY A 104 1.06 10.58 -15.04
N ILE A 105 1.91 9.70 -14.53
CA ILE A 105 1.98 8.29 -14.94
C ILE A 105 1.88 7.41 -13.72
N LEU A 106 0.91 6.49 -13.69
CA LEU A 106 0.86 5.38 -12.75
C LEU A 106 1.42 4.12 -13.43
N ILE A 107 2.25 3.38 -12.73
CA ILE A 107 2.71 2.07 -13.20
C ILE A 107 2.50 1.00 -12.13
N ARG A 108 1.96 -0.16 -12.54
CA ARG A 108 1.84 -1.37 -11.73
C ARG A 108 2.54 -2.51 -12.47
N THR A 109 3.66 -2.95 -11.93
CA THR A 109 4.60 -3.87 -12.59
C THR A 109 5.24 -4.87 -11.63
N TYR A 110 6.25 -5.61 -12.08
CA TYR A 110 7.00 -6.56 -11.26
C TYR A 110 8.25 -5.91 -10.65
N ALA A 111 9.17 -5.44 -11.47
CA ALA A 111 10.45 -4.94 -11.01
C ALA A 111 10.39 -3.46 -10.58
N GLN A 112 10.94 -3.14 -9.39
CA GLN A 112 11.08 -1.75 -8.96
C GLN A 112 11.96 -0.94 -9.93
N ALA A 113 12.95 -1.56 -10.54
CA ALA A 113 13.83 -0.92 -11.52
C ALA A 113 13.07 -0.33 -12.73
N GLU A 114 11.95 -0.93 -13.14
CA GLU A 114 11.11 -0.38 -14.22
C GLU A 114 10.43 0.91 -13.81
N VAL A 115 9.98 1.00 -12.55
CA VAL A 115 9.40 2.22 -11.99
C VAL A 115 10.46 3.32 -11.86
N ASP A 116 11.63 2.95 -11.37
CA ASP A 116 12.76 3.88 -11.19
C ASP A 116 13.25 4.40 -12.55
N GLU A 117 13.29 3.55 -13.58
CA GLU A 117 13.64 3.95 -14.95
C GLU A 117 12.58 4.88 -15.54
N LEU A 118 11.30 4.56 -15.37
CA LEU A 118 10.20 5.40 -15.85
C LEU A 118 10.27 6.79 -15.21
N ALA A 119 10.47 6.87 -13.89
CA ALA A 119 10.60 8.12 -13.15
C ALA A 119 11.82 8.93 -13.58
N LYS A 120 12.93 8.27 -13.89
CA LYS A 120 14.16 8.93 -14.35
C LYS A 120 13.98 9.67 -15.68
N TYR A 121 13.13 9.19 -16.57
CA TYR A 121 12.97 9.72 -17.93
C TYR A 121 11.64 10.45 -18.16
N ALA A 122 10.71 10.39 -17.22
CA ALA A 122 9.47 11.16 -17.26
C ALA A 122 9.71 12.61 -16.82
N ASP A 123 9.00 13.55 -17.45
CA ASP A 123 8.96 14.97 -17.07
C ASP A 123 7.72 15.27 -16.20
N VAL A 124 6.93 14.26 -15.87
CA VAL A 124 5.72 14.33 -15.04
C VAL A 124 5.80 13.34 -13.88
N PRO A 125 5.05 13.54 -12.78
CA PRO A 125 5.06 12.62 -11.65
C PRO A 125 4.80 11.17 -12.03
N VAL A 126 5.61 10.25 -11.50
CA VAL A 126 5.41 8.81 -11.60
C VAL A 126 4.93 8.26 -10.27
N ILE A 127 3.86 7.47 -10.30
CA ILE A 127 3.22 6.86 -9.14
C ILE A 127 3.40 5.35 -9.21
N ASN A 128 4.03 4.76 -8.19
CA ASN A 128 4.13 3.31 -8.05
C ASN A 128 2.82 2.73 -7.54
N GLY A 129 2.04 2.11 -8.42
CA GLY A 129 0.81 1.41 -8.09
C GLY A 129 1.01 0.06 -7.40
N LEU A 130 2.14 -0.60 -7.62
CA LEU A 130 2.70 -1.78 -6.97
C LEU A 130 3.90 -2.30 -7.77
N THR A 131 4.92 -2.76 -7.06
CA THR A 131 5.98 -3.65 -7.55
C THR A 131 6.14 -4.85 -6.62
N ASP A 132 7.01 -5.79 -6.96
CA ASP A 132 7.38 -6.89 -6.05
C ASP A 132 8.13 -6.41 -4.81
N LEU A 133 8.69 -5.19 -4.84
CA LEU A 133 9.41 -4.61 -3.71
C LEU A 133 8.54 -3.73 -2.83
N TYR A 134 7.62 -2.93 -3.39
CA TYR A 134 6.81 -1.96 -2.67
C TYR A 134 5.35 -1.92 -3.12
N HIS A 135 4.47 -1.56 -2.17
CA HIS A 135 3.08 -1.17 -2.43
C HIS A 135 2.73 0.11 -1.65
N PRO A 136 3.33 1.26 -2.00
CA PRO A 136 3.24 2.48 -1.19
C PRO A 136 1.83 3.06 -1.13
N THR A 137 1.02 2.87 -2.18
CA THR A 137 -0.37 3.34 -2.22
C THR A 137 -1.29 2.53 -1.30
N GLN A 138 -0.99 1.24 -1.08
CA GLN A 138 -1.67 0.42 -0.08
C GLN A 138 -1.30 0.90 1.32
N ALA A 139 -0.01 1.00 1.64
CA ALA A 139 0.43 1.39 2.97
C ALA A 139 -0.11 2.77 3.40
N LEU A 140 -0.31 3.72 2.46
CA LEU A 140 -0.96 4.99 2.79
C LEU A 140 -2.43 4.79 3.16
N ALA A 141 -3.16 3.90 2.46
CA ALA A 141 -4.55 3.57 2.77
C ALA A 141 -4.65 2.83 4.12
N ASP A 142 -3.67 1.99 4.43
CA ASP A 142 -3.62 1.24 5.69
C ASP A 142 -3.45 2.17 6.89
N VAL A 143 -2.48 3.09 6.84
CA VAL A 143 -2.28 4.06 7.93
C VAL A 143 -3.44 5.04 8.04
N LEU A 144 -4.09 5.42 6.94
CA LEU A 144 -5.34 6.18 6.96
C LEU A 144 -6.44 5.42 7.71
N THR A 145 -6.61 4.12 7.44
CA THR A 145 -7.60 3.28 8.10
C THR A 145 -7.31 3.16 9.61
N ILE A 146 -6.04 2.97 9.97
CA ILE A 146 -5.63 2.94 11.38
C ILE A 146 -5.98 4.26 12.09
N VAL A 147 -5.71 5.40 11.46
CA VAL A 147 -6.08 6.72 12.03
C VAL A 147 -7.58 6.85 12.22
N GLU A 148 -8.39 6.42 11.26
CA GLU A 148 -9.86 6.51 11.35
C GLU A 148 -10.42 5.66 12.50
N HIS A 149 -9.86 4.47 12.75
CA HIS A 149 -10.37 3.56 13.77
C HIS A 149 -9.72 3.72 15.15
N LYS A 150 -8.46 4.22 15.22
CA LYS A 150 -7.71 4.37 16.47
C LYS A 150 -7.54 5.83 16.91
N GLY A 151 -7.61 6.78 15.98
CA GLY A 151 -7.43 8.21 16.25
C GLY A 151 -5.97 8.68 16.31
N TYR A 152 -5.01 7.78 16.31
CA TYR A 152 -3.58 8.10 16.40
C TYR A 152 -2.73 7.00 15.74
N LEU A 153 -1.44 7.28 15.50
CA LEU A 153 -0.50 6.33 14.92
C LEU A 153 0.69 6.06 15.84
N GLU A 154 1.18 7.08 16.52
CA GLU A 154 2.35 6.98 17.39
C GLU A 154 2.11 5.99 18.54
N GLY A 155 2.97 4.98 18.64
CA GLY A 155 2.86 3.92 19.65
C GLY A 155 1.86 2.81 19.32
N ILE A 156 1.10 2.89 18.21
CA ILE A 156 0.24 1.79 17.73
C ILE A 156 1.11 0.54 17.48
N LYS A 157 0.67 -0.58 18.02
CA LYS A 157 1.29 -1.91 17.81
C LYS A 157 0.59 -2.61 16.65
N LEU A 158 1.27 -2.64 15.50
CA LEU A 158 0.81 -3.37 14.32
C LEU A 158 1.54 -4.70 14.25
N ALA A 159 0.80 -5.80 14.29
CA ALA A 159 1.30 -7.15 14.05
C ALA A 159 0.98 -7.56 12.61
N TYR A 160 1.99 -7.62 11.76
CA TYR A 160 1.89 -8.25 10.45
C TYR A 160 2.25 -9.74 10.59
N ILE A 161 1.36 -10.62 10.14
CA ILE A 161 1.52 -12.08 10.24
C ILE A 161 1.34 -12.68 8.84
N GLY A 162 2.42 -13.19 8.24
CA GLY A 162 2.38 -13.71 6.88
C GLY A 162 3.72 -13.71 6.15
N ASP A 163 3.69 -13.51 4.83
CA ASP A 163 4.87 -13.49 3.96
C ASP A 163 5.60 -12.15 4.02
N GLY A 164 6.93 -12.18 3.99
CA GLY A 164 7.79 -10.99 3.94
C GLY A 164 7.78 -10.27 2.59
N ASN A 165 6.61 -9.91 2.10
CA ASN A 165 6.34 -9.38 0.77
C ASN A 165 6.39 -7.84 0.67
N ASN A 166 6.02 -7.30 -0.50
CA ASN A 166 5.99 -5.87 -0.80
C ASN A 166 5.03 -5.06 0.09
N VAL A 167 3.94 -5.67 0.59
CA VAL A 167 2.99 -5.01 1.48
C VAL A 167 3.64 -4.76 2.83
N VAL A 168 4.22 -5.78 3.46
CA VAL A 168 4.92 -5.61 4.74
C VAL A 168 6.13 -4.69 4.61
N HIS A 169 6.86 -4.72 3.47
CA HIS A 169 7.94 -3.76 3.22
C HIS A 169 7.45 -2.31 3.34
N SER A 170 6.33 -2.00 2.71
CA SER A 170 5.76 -0.64 2.75
C SER A 170 5.16 -0.28 4.10
N LEU A 171 4.52 -1.25 4.80
CA LEU A 171 4.01 -1.08 6.16
C LEU A 171 5.14 -0.82 7.18
N MET A 172 6.26 -1.54 7.07
CA MET A 172 7.44 -1.31 7.92
C MET A 172 7.98 0.11 7.76
N ILE A 173 8.08 0.59 6.52
CA ILE A 173 8.55 1.95 6.23
C ILE A 173 7.56 2.99 6.78
N ALA A 174 6.26 2.84 6.47
CA ALA A 174 5.23 3.75 6.92
C ALA A 174 5.15 3.80 8.45
N GLY A 175 5.04 2.64 9.09
CA GLY A 175 4.94 2.52 10.53
C GLY A 175 6.18 3.07 11.26
N ALA A 176 7.37 2.78 10.76
CA ALA A 176 8.62 3.29 11.29
C ALA A 176 8.66 4.83 11.27
N LYS A 177 8.30 5.44 10.14
CA LYS A 177 8.28 6.92 9.99
C LYS A 177 7.19 7.57 10.83
N LEU A 178 6.07 6.88 11.08
CA LEU A 178 4.94 7.40 11.84
C LEU A 178 5.00 7.10 13.34
N GLY A 179 6.11 6.51 13.82
CA GLY A 179 6.32 6.25 15.24
C GLY A 179 5.56 5.04 15.79
N MET A 180 5.14 4.10 14.91
CA MET A 180 4.47 2.87 15.29
C MET A 180 5.46 1.79 15.76
N GLU A 181 4.97 0.81 16.51
CA GLU A 181 5.66 -0.46 16.74
C GLU A 181 5.13 -1.48 15.74
N VAL A 182 5.95 -1.82 14.74
CA VAL A 182 5.60 -2.82 13.72
C VAL A 182 6.30 -4.13 14.06
N ARG A 183 5.50 -5.15 14.37
CA ARG A 183 5.94 -6.52 14.62
C ARG A 183 5.65 -7.34 13.38
N VAL A 184 6.66 -8.05 12.87
CA VAL A 184 6.55 -8.86 11.65
C VAL A 184 6.83 -10.30 12.00
N ALA A 185 5.83 -11.16 11.89
CA ALA A 185 5.95 -12.59 12.08
C ALA A 185 5.92 -13.32 10.73
N THR A 186 7.02 -13.97 10.39
CA THR A 186 7.16 -14.77 9.17
C THR A 186 7.77 -16.14 9.48
N PRO A 187 7.43 -17.21 8.73
CA PRO A 187 8.19 -18.44 8.78
C PRO A 187 9.64 -18.19 8.36
N LYS A 188 10.55 -19.03 8.84
CA LYS A 188 11.97 -18.96 8.45
C LYS A 188 12.15 -19.14 6.95
N GLY A 189 12.90 -18.22 6.33
CA GLY A 189 13.14 -18.18 4.90
C GLY A 189 12.12 -17.34 4.10
N TYR A 190 11.16 -16.74 4.81
CA TYR A 190 10.14 -15.84 4.24
C TYR A 190 10.19 -14.44 4.85
N GLU A 191 11.33 -14.07 5.44
CA GLU A 191 11.52 -12.77 6.07
C GLU A 191 11.51 -11.62 5.02
N PRO A 192 11.13 -10.40 5.42
CA PRO A 192 11.31 -9.22 4.57
C PRO A 192 12.78 -9.05 4.15
N GLN A 193 13.01 -8.39 3.04
CA GLN A 193 14.37 -8.16 2.54
C GLN A 193 15.22 -7.41 3.57
N GLU A 194 16.45 -7.87 3.78
CA GLU A 194 17.37 -7.34 4.80
C GLU A 194 17.61 -5.83 4.67
N GLN A 195 17.69 -5.33 3.45
CA GLN A 195 17.85 -3.90 3.18
C GLN A 195 16.65 -3.08 3.67
N ILE A 196 15.43 -3.63 3.55
CA ILE A 196 14.20 -2.96 4.01
C ILE A 196 14.14 -2.98 5.53
N ILE A 197 14.51 -4.10 6.15
CA ILE A 197 14.60 -4.23 7.61
C ILE A 197 15.55 -3.15 8.19
N LYS A 198 16.78 -3.09 7.67
CA LYS A 198 17.78 -2.11 8.13
C LYS A 198 17.31 -0.66 7.96
N MET A 199 16.73 -0.36 6.80
CA MET A 199 16.21 0.97 6.50
C MET A 199 15.07 1.35 7.44
N SER A 200 14.11 0.44 7.64
CA SER A 200 12.97 0.68 8.53
C SER A 200 13.37 0.82 9.99
N MET A 201 14.36 0.04 10.46
CA MET A 201 14.92 0.21 11.80
C MET A 201 15.57 1.59 12.00
N ASN A 202 16.25 2.13 10.98
CA ASN A 202 16.81 3.48 11.04
C ASN A 202 15.69 4.53 11.13
N PHE A 203 14.66 4.44 10.29
CA PHE A 203 13.51 5.35 10.36
C PHE A 203 12.77 5.26 11.70
N ALA A 204 12.64 4.05 12.25
CA ALA A 204 12.02 3.87 13.56
C ALA A 204 12.81 4.56 14.67
N LYS A 205 14.15 4.44 14.66
CA LYS A 205 15.03 5.12 15.60
C LYS A 205 14.90 6.66 15.54
N GLU A 206 14.77 7.21 14.32
CA GLU A 206 14.62 8.65 14.09
C GLU A 206 13.25 9.19 14.52
N ASN A 207 12.21 8.37 14.44
CA ASN A 207 10.83 8.81 14.64
C ASN A 207 10.13 8.24 15.88
N GLY A 208 10.87 7.54 16.75
CA GLY A 208 10.33 6.99 18.01
C GLY A 208 9.51 5.71 17.84
N GLY A 209 9.56 5.07 16.67
CA GLY A 209 8.93 3.78 16.39
C GLY A 209 9.82 2.58 16.75
N LYS A 210 9.32 1.37 16.44
CA LYS A 210 10.07 0.11 16.58
C LYS A 210 9.75 -0.83 15.44
N ILE A 211 10.75 -1.60 15.01
CA ILE A 211 10.60 -2.74 14.10
C ILE A 211 11.07 -3.99 14.83
N ILE A 212 10.19 -4.97 14.96
CA ILE A 212 10.45 -6.22 15.69
C ILE A 212 10.16 -7.38 14.74
N LEU A 213 11.14 -8.25 14.55
CA LEU A 213 11.01 -9.45 13.72
C LEU A 213 10.95 -10.67 14.61
N VAL A 214 9.97 -11.52 14.42
CA VAL A 214 9.76 -12.77 15.18
C VAL A 214 9.40 -13.90 14.22
N ASN A 215 9.57 -15.15 14.68
CA ASN A 215 9.07 -16.29 13.92
C ASN A 215 7.80 -16.89 14.57
N ASP A 216 7.49 -16.56 15.81
CA ASP A 216 6.24 -16.98 16.44
C ASP A 216 5.15 -15.94 16.18
N PRO A 217 4.08 -16.26 15.43
CA PRO A 217 3.00 -15.34 15.16
C PRO A 217 2.23 -14.90 16.41
N LYS A 218 2.23 -15.74 17.47
CA LYS A 218 1.58 -15.41 18.74
C LYS A 218 2.31 -14.28 19.47
N GLU A 219 3.66 -14.31 19.44
CA GLU A 219 4.48 -13.24 20.00
C GLU A 219 4.20 -11.90 19.32
N ALA A 220 4.00 -11.89 18.01
CA ALA A 220 3.64 -10.68 17.28
C ALA A 220 2.23 -10.17 17.67
N ALA A 221 1.27 -11.09 17.79
CA ALA A 221 -0.14 -10.77 18.04
C ALA A 221 -0.40 -10.28 19.47
N GLU A 222 0.44 -10.66 20.45
CA GLU A 222 0.20 -10.37 21.87
C GLU A 222 0.07 -8.87 22.15
N GLY A 223 -1.15 -8.46 22.56
CA GLY A 223 -1.49 -7.07 22.85
C GLY A 223 -1.35 -6.12 21.65
N ALA A 224 -1.43 -6.62 20.42
CA ALA A 224 -1.41 -5.81 19.20
C ALA A 224 -2.71 -5.00 19.06
N ASP A 225 -2.60 -3.73 18.61
CA ASP A 225 -3.74 -2.88 18.28
C ASP A 225 -4.31 -3.17 16.89
N VAL A 226 -3.48 -3.71 16.01
CA VAL A 226 -3.82 -4.05 14.63
C VAL A 226 -3.23 -5.41 14.29
N LEU A 227 -4.04 -6.34 13.84
CA LEU A 227 -3.61 -7.57 13.19
C LEU A 227 -3.73 -7.39 11.67
N TYR A 228 -2.65 -7.57 10.95
CA TYR A 228 -2.59 -7.43 9.50
C TYR A 228 -2.07 -8.71 8.86
N THR A 229 -2.70 -9.16 7.79
CA THR A 229 -2.19 -10.24 6.96
C THR A 229 -2.39 -9.98 5.48
N ASP A 230 -1.74 -10.76 4.66
CA ASP A 230 -1.86 -10.79 3.20
C ASP A 230 -1.74 -12.24 2.72
N VAL A 231 -2.08 -12.49 1.47
CA VAL A 231 -1.99 -13.83 0.86
C VAL A 231 -0.59 -14.44 1.05
N TRP A 232 -0.54 -15.74 1.37
CA TRP A 232 0.73 -16.44 1.54
C TRP A 232 1.49 -16.66 0.25
N ALA A 233 0.79 -16.70 -0.90
CA ALA A 233 1.36 -16.77 -2.23
C ALA A 233 0.88 -15.58 -3.06
N SER A 234 1.78 -14.65 -3.37
CA SER A 234 1.50 -13.50 -4.23
C SER A 234 1.41 -13.89 -5.70
N MET A 235 0.85 -12.99 -6.54
CA MET A 235 0.80 -13.18 -8.00
C MET A 235 2.20 -13.45 -8.57
N GLY A 236 2.34 -14.55 -9.30
CA GLY A 236 3.60 -15.05 -9.85
C GLY A 236 4.27 -16.14 -9.02
N GLN A 237 3.73 -16.46 -7.83
CA GLN A 237 4.24 -17.50 -6.92
C GLN A 237 3.32 -18.74 -6.87
N GLU A 238 2.39 -18.89 -7.79
CA GLU A 238 1.37 -19.94 -7.79
C GLU A 238 1.99 -21.37 -7.76
N LYS A 239 3.18 -21.52 -8.33
CA LYS A 239 3.92 -22.81 -8.31
C LYS A 239 4.38 -23.23 -6.91
N GLU A 240 4.50 -22.30 -5.98
CA GLU A 240 4.92 -22.52 -4.60
C GLU A 240 3.74 -22.63 -3.62
N ALA A 241 2.50 -22.45 -4.10
CA ALA A 241 1.31 -22.30 -3.26
C ALA A 241 1.15 -23.45 -2.25
N GLU A 242 1.30 -24.72 -2.69
CA GLU A 242 1.17 -25.88 -1.81
C GLU A 242 2.26 -25.94 -0.73
N LYS A 243 3.51 -25.62 -1.07
CA LYS A 243 4.60 -25.54 -0.11
C LYS A 243 4.33 -24.44 0.91
N ARG A 244 3.92 -23.25 0.42
CA ARG A 244 3.60 -22.10 1.28
C ARG A 244 2.44 -22.41 2.22
N LYS A 245 1.39 -23.10 1.78
CA LYS A 245 0.29 -23.54 2.65
C LYS A 245 0.79 -24.36 3.84
N ASN A 246 1.75 -25.26 3.62
CA ASN A 246 2.32 -26.06 4.69
C ASN A 246 3.19 -25.23 5.64
N ASP A 247 4.04 -24.35 5.09
CA ASP A 247 4.98 -23.54 5.85
C ASP A 247 4.28 -22.45 6.69
N PHE A 248 3.12 -21.98 6.26
CA PHE A 248 2.36 -20.88 6.87
C PHE A 248 1.18 -21.30 7.73
N GLN A 249 0.92 -22.60 7.95
CA GLN A 249 -0.26 -23.08 8.69
C GLN A 249 -0.47 -22.40 10.06
N GLU A 250 0.61 -22.13 10.79
CA GLU A 250 0.54 -21.49 12.11
C GLU A 250 0.38 -19.96 12.04
N TYR A 251 0.46 -19.39 10.82
CA TYR A 251 0.39 -17.94 10.57
C TYR A 251 -1.00 -17.47 10.15
N GLN A 252 -2.02 -18.30 10.29
CA GLN A 252 -3.40 -17.93 10.02
C GLN A 252 -3.94 -16.99 11.11
N ILE A 253 -4.55 -15.86 10.70
CA ILE A 253 -5.36 -15.04 11.61
C ILE A 253 -6.73 -15.69 11.78
N ASN A 254 -6.95 -16.28 12.95
CA ASN A 254 -8.17 -16.93 13.39
C ASN A 254 -8.59 -16.40 14.77
N ASP A 255 -9.70 -16.89 15.33
CA ASP A 255 -10.22 -16.43 16.62
C ASP A 255 -9.18 -16.55 17.74
N LYS A 256 -8.41 -17.65 17.79
CA LYS A 256 -7.37 -17.83 18.80
C LYS A 256 -6.24 -16.81 18.69
N MET A 257 -5.88 -16.43 17.46
CA MET A 257 -4.88 -15.38 17.22
C MET A 257 -5.44 -14.01 17.63
N LEU A 258 -6.71 -13.77 17.32
CA LEU A 258 -7.40 -12.53 17.66
C LEU A 258 -7.57 -12.36 19.19
N GLU A 259 -7.76 -13.44 19.93
CA GLU A 259 -7.83 -13.43 21.41
C GLU A 259 -6.53 -12.96 22.08
N LEU A 260 -5.37 -13.10 21.43
CA LEU A 260 -4.07 -12.63 21.93
C LEU A 260 -3.89 -11.11 21.80
N ALA A 261 -4.57 -10.51 20.82
CA ALA A 261 -4.50 -9.08 20.56
C ALA A 261 -5.22 -8.23 21.62
N ASP A 262 -5.07 -6.92 21.54
CA ASP A 262 -5.87 -6.02 22.37
C ASP A 262 -7.38 -6.24 22.11
N LYS A 263 -8.20 -6.11 23.15
CA LYS A 263 -9.66 -6.31 23.02
C LYS A 263 -10.34 -5.39 22.01
N LYS A 264 -9.71 -4.25 21.73
CA LYS A 264 -10.15 -3.28 20.72
C LYS A 264 -9.33 -3.38 19.42
N ALA A 265 -8.56 -4.46 19.25
CA ALA A 265 -7.79 -4.66 18.04
C ALA A 265 -8.69 -4.65 16.80
N ILE A 266 -8.16 -4.11 15.71
CA ILE A 266 -8.77 -4.19 14.39
C ILE A 266 -8.01 -5.19 13.52
N VAL A 267 -8.72 -5.82 12.60
CA VAL A 267 -8.15 -6.77 11.64
C VAL A 267 -8.15 -6.14 10.25
N MET A 268 -7.01 -6.19 9.58
CA MET A 268 -6.79 -5.62 8.26
C MET A 268 -6.24 -6.66 7.27
N HIS A 269 -6.57 -6.48 6.01
CA HIS A 269 -6.13 -7.30 4.89
C HIS A 269 -6.28 -6.53 3.58
N CYS A 270 -5.21 -6.36 2.81
CA CYS A 270 -5.22 -5.57 1.57
C CYS A 270 -6.08 -6.16 0.42
N LEU A 271 -6.61 -7.37 0.58
CA LEU A 271 -7.37 -8.10 -0.42
C LEU A 271 -6.61 -8.36 -1.76
N PRO A 272 -6.93 -9.48 -2.46
CA PRO A 272 -7.95 -10.50 -2.17
C PRO A 272 -7.56 -11.40 -1.00
N ALA A 273 -8.51 -11.92 -0.23
CA ALA A 273 -8.26 -12.86 0.86
C ALA A 273 -8.63 -14.29 0.46
N HIS A 274 -7.80 -15.25 0.86
CA HIS A 274 -8.09 -16.68 0.75
C HIS A 274 -8.59 -17.21 2.08
N ARG A 275 -9.92 -17.13 2.27
CA ARG A 275 -10.58 -17.56 3.50
C ARG A 275 -10.32 -19.03 3.79
N GLY A 276 -9.83 -19.31 5.00
CA GLY A 276 -9.38 -20.65 5.42
C GLY A 276 -7.88 -20.88 5.19
N GLU A 277 -7.18 -19.95 4.52
CA GLU A 277 -5.72 -19.90 4.44
C GLU A 277 -5.18 -18.86 5.42
N GLU A 278 -4.75 -17.69 4.97
CA GLU A 278 -4.14 -16.64 5.83
C GLU A 278 -5.12 -16.02 6.85
N ILE A 279 -6.41 -16.09 6.59
CA ILE A 279 -7.46 -15.56 7.48
C ILE A 279 -8.71 -16.44 7.43
N THR A 280 -9.37 -16.65 8.58
CA THR A 280 -10.63 -17.40 8.62
C THR A 280 -11.80 -16.53 8.15
N HIS A 281 -12.92 -17.20 7.77
CA HIS A 281 -14.15 -16.50 7.38
C HIS A 281 -14.72 -15.71 8.56
N GLU A 282 -14.71 -16.30 9.75
CA GLU A 282 -15.26 -15.75 10.99
C GLU A 282 -14.56 -14.44 11.38
N VAL A 283 -13.23 -14.42 11.32
CA VAL A 283 -12.44 -13.21 11.60
C VAL A 283 -12.65 -12.16 10.51
N MET A 284 -12.68 -12.57 9.24
CA MET A 284 -12.87 -11.66 8.09
C MET A 284 -14.22 -10.94 8.13
N GLU A 285 -15.29 -11.62 8.57
CA GLU A 285 -16.65 -11.07 8.71
C GLU A 285 -16.94 -10.60 10.14
N GLY A 286 -16.00 -10.76 11.05
CA GLY A 286 -16.15 -10.42 12.46
C GLY A 286 -16.19 -8.90 12.72
N PRO A 287 -16.68 -8.48 13.90
CA PRO A 287 -16.88 -7.07 14.22
C PRO A 287 -15.58 -6.25 14.34
N GLN A 288 -14.44 -6.91 14.45
CA GLN A 288 -13.12 -6.26 14.49
C GLN A 288 -12.49 -6.11 13.11
N SER A 289 -13.07 -6.72 12.08
CA SER A 289 -12.61 -6.58 10.70
C SER A 289 -12.95 -5.20 10.13
N VAL A 290 -11.93 -4.50 9.65
CA VAL A 290 -12.07 -3.21 8.96
C VAL A 290 -11.58 -3.30 7.51
N VAL A 291 -11.53 -4.50 6.97
CA VAL A 291 -10.98 -4.81 5.64
C VAL A 291 -11.68 -4.05 4.52
N PHE A 292 -13.00 -3.84 4.61
CA PHE A 292 -13.73 -3.11 3.59
C PHE A 292 -13.58 -1.59 3.74
N ASP A 293 -13.39 -1.07 4.96
CA ASP A 293 -13.03 0.34 5.19
C ASP A 293 -11.62 0.61 4.64
N GLU A 294 -10.68 -0.33 4.84
CA GLU A 294 -9.35 -0.30 4.25
C GLU A 294 -9.40 -0.29 2.72
N ALA A 295 -10.24 -1.14 2.13
CA ALA A 295 -10.44 -1.16 0.68
C ALA A 295 -11.07 0.15 0.16
N GLU A 296 -12.04 0.75 0.87
CA GLU A 296 -12.59 2.08 0.55
C GLU A 296 -11.49 3.13 0.61
N ASN A 297 -10.64 3.09 1.64
CA ASN A 297 -9.58 4.07 1.86
C ASN A 297 -8.51 4.07 0.76
N ARG A 298 -8.42 3.02 -0.06
CA ARG A 298 -7.64 3.05 -1.30
C ARG A 298 -8.06 4.19 -2.22
N LEU A 299 -9.36 4.41 -2.39
CA LEU A 299 -9.88 5.53 -3.20
C LEU A 299 -9.41 6.88 -2.64
N HIS A 300 -9.53 7.07 -1.32
CA HIS A 300 -9.23 8.35 -0.69
C HIS A 300 -7.73 8.64 -0.60
N ALA A 301 -6.92 7.62 -0.31
CA ALA A 301 -5.46 7.72 -0.38
C ALA A 301 -4.97 8.04 -1.80
N HIS A 302 -5.52 7.39 -2.82
CA HIS A 302 -5.19 7.66 -4.23
C HIS A 302 -5.58 9.08 -4.63
N LYS A 303 -6.74 9.57 -4.21
CA LYS A 303 -7.15 10.96 -4.43
C LYS A 303 -6.18 11.96 -3.79
N ALA A 304 -5.72 11.68 -2.57
CA ALA A 304 -4.75 12.54 -1.90
C ALA A 304 -3.39 12.56 -2.63
N ILE A 305 -2.90 11.40 -3.06
CA ILE A 305 -1.67 11.31 -3.87
C ILE A 305 -1.83 12.11 -5.16
N LEU A 306 -2.90 11.89 -5.92
CA LEU A 306 -3.16 12.60 -7.18
C LEU A 306 -3.25 14.10 -6.97
N ALA A 307 -4.02 14.54 -5.98
CA ALA A 307 -4.23 15.96 -5.68
C ALA A 307 -2.96 16.67 -5.19
N ALA A 308 -2.05 15.96 -4.53
CA ALA A 308 -0.80 16.53 -4.05
C ALA A 308 0.27 16.62 -5.15
N LEU A 309 0.26 15.70 -6.12
CA LEU A 309 1.35 15.59 -7.11
C LEU A 309 1.04 16.26 -8.44
N LEU A 310 -0.23 16.24 -8.92
CA LEU A 310 -0.67 16.78 -10.21
C LEU A 310 -1.17 18.22 -10.11
#